data_7adfc4f0dde2190b2e0b704148a0c3aa
#
_entry.id   7adfc4f0dde2190b2e0b704148a0c3aa
#
_cell.length_a   1.000
_cell.length_b   1.000
_cell.length_c   1.000
_cell.angle_alpha   90.00
_cell.angle_beta   90.00
_cell.angle_gamma   90.00
#
_symmetry.space_group_name_H-M   'P 1'
#
loop_
_entity.id
_entity.type
_entity.pdbx_description
1 polymer ?
#
loop_
_entity_poly.entity_id
_entity_poly.type
_entity_poly.pdbx_seq_one_letter_code
_entity_poly.pdbx_strand_id
1 'polypeptide(L)'
;MKAIHLLFAGCLLPAFAAGEKILLFNGKNLEGWTDRAGKAPNKGWVVEEGFLVRKAKAGDIYTKRSFSDFSFSFEWKIAAGCNSGVKYRVADYSGAILGPEYQILDDEKWKYSPDHLGATASIYAIKGASADKKLKKPGNLNSSRIVAKGRTLQHWLNGEKVTEIEIGSNDWKKRHASSKFKKRTDFGLKKGRIMLQEHGGQVWFRNLVVEEL
;
A
#
# COMPACT_ATOMS: atom_id res chain seq x y z
N MET A 1 17.04 48.66 -43.20
CA MET A 1 17.23 47.59 -42.23
C MET A 1 15.93 47.36 -41.49
N LYS A 2 15.23 46.23 -41.74
CA LYS A 2 13.96 45.89 -41.06
C LYS A 2 14.30 44.93 -39.91
N ALA A 3 13.98 45.33 -38.70
CA ALA A 3 14.13 44.49 -37.53
C ALA A 3 13.01 43.47 -37.45
N ILE A 4 13.36 42.18 -37.42
CA ILE A 4 12.43 41.08 -37.22
C ILE A 4 12.33 40.82 -35.72
N HIS A 5 11.17 41.07 -35.13
CA HIS A 5 10.86 40.69 -33.76
C HIS A 5 10.40 39.22 -33.73
N LEU A 6 11.22 38.34 -33.19
CA LEU A 6 10.80 36.99 -32.85
C LEU A 6 10.01 37.03 -31.54
N LEU A 7 8.71 36.74 -31.62
CA LEU A 7 7.89 36.44 -30.46
C LEU A 7 8.16 34.99 -30.00
N PHE A 8 8.81 34.85 -28.86
CA PHE A 8 8.85 33.57 -28.16
C PHE A 8 7.51 33.31 -27.47
N ALA A 9 6.68 32.42 -28.00
CA ALA A 9 5.53 31.92 -27.31
C ALA A 9 6.02 30.92 -26.23
N GLY A 10 6.10 31.37 -25.00
CA GLY A 10 6.37 30.52 -23.86
C GLY A 10 5.20 29.55 -23.64
N CYS A 11 5.41 28.25 -23.90
CA CYS A 11 4.46 27.20 -23.58
C CYS A 11 4.45 27.01 -22.06
N LEU A 12 3.49 27.61 -21.37
CA LEU A 12 3.20 27.34 -19.95
C LEU A 12 2.63 25.90 -19.87
N LEU A 13 3.46 24.95 -19.47
CA LEU A 13 2.99 23.62 -19.04
C LEU A 13 2.12 23.81 -17.79
N PRO A 14 0.91 23.24 -17.74
CA PRO A 14 0.08 23.31 -16.56
C PRO A 14 0.84 22.62 -15.40
N ALA A 15 1.12 23.37 -14.35
CA ALA A 15 1.55 22.79 -13.09
C ALA A 15 0.38 21.95 -12.57
N PHE A 16 0.52 20.63 -12.60
CA PHE A 16 -0.40 19.76 -11.87
C PHE A 16 -0.31 20.16 -10.40
N ALA A 17 -1.40 20.68 -9.85
CA ALA A 17 -1.50 20.93 -8.42
C ALA A 17 -1.23 19.60 -7.71
N ALA A 18 -0.19 19.57 -6.89
CA ALA A 18 0.08 18.42 -6.02
C ALA A 18 -1.16 18.20 -5.16
N GLY A 19 -1.71 16.97 -5.15
CA GLY A 19 -2.88 16.64 -4.36
C GLY A 19 -2.65 16.92 -2.87
N GLU A 20 -3.73 17.22 -2.14
CA GLU A 20 -3.65 17.44 -0.69
C GLU A 20 -3.05 16.22 0.03
N LYS A 21 -2.01 16.45 0.82
CA LYS A 21 -1.38 15.41 1.64
C LYS A 21 -2.17 15.21 2.92
N ILE A 22 -2.67 14.00 3.10
CA ILE A 22 -3.48 13.58 4.25
C ILE A 22 -2.62 12.71 5.15
N LEU A 23 -2.35 13.21 6.35
CA LEU A 23 -1.63 12.45 7.38
C LEU A 23 -2.61 11.47 8.05
N LEU A 24 -2.41 10.17 7.82
CA LEU A 24 -3.26 9.12 8.39
C LEU A 24 -2.88 8.74 9.84
N PHE A 25 -1.71 9.16 10.29
CA PHE A 25 -1.21 8.89 11.64
C PHE A 25 -0.36 10.06 12.13
N ASN A 26 -0.76 10.65 13.24
CA ASN A 26 -0.14 11.85 13.82
C ASN A 26 1.03 11.57 14.79
N GLY A 27 1.42 10.28 14.96
CA GLY A 27 2.46 9.86 15.89
C GLY A 27 2.04 9.84 17.37
N LYS A 28 0.78 10.19 17.71
CA LYS A 28 0.33 10.35 19.09
C LYS A 28 -0.86 9.46 19.46
N ASN A 29 -1.79 9.20 18.53
CA ASN A 29 -2.99 8.43 18.81
C ASN A 29 -3.52 7.73 17.55
N LEU A 30 -4.59 6.94 17.70
CA LEU A 30 -5.20 6.14 16.62
C LEU A 30 -6.51 6.76 16.08
N GLU A 31 -6.71 8.08 16.20
CA GLU A 31 -7.97 8.73 15.84
C GLU A 31 -8.39 8.55 14.37
N GLY A 32 -7.44 8.41 13.47
CA GLY A 32 -7.67 8.15 12.04
C GLY A 32 -8.08 6.71 11.72
N TRP A 33 -8.06 5.81 12.72
CA TRP A 33 -8.19 4.37 12.54
C TRP A 33 -9.37 3.78 13.30
N THR A 34 -9.93 2.70 12.77
CA THR A 34 -11.02 1.93 13.39
C THR A 34 -10.77 0.43 13.21
N ASP A 35 -11.50 -0.39 13.95
CA ASP A 35 -11.68 -1.80 13.60
C ASP A 35 -12.61 -1.93 12.36
N ARG A 36 -12.89 -3.16 11.98
CA ARG A 36 -13.77 -3.44 10.83
C ARG A 36 -15.19 -2.87 11.02
N ALA A 37 -15.70 -2.86 12.25
CA ALA A 37 -17.04 -2.40 12.60
C ALA A 37 -17.13 -0.88 12.78
N GLY A 38 -16.03 -0.13 12.59
CA GLY A 38 -15.98 1.32 12.78
C GLY A 38 -15.75 1.76 14.21
N LYS A 39 -15.49 0.84 15.14
CA LYS A 39 -15.13 1.14 16.53
C LYS A 39 -13.65 1.47 16.67
N ALA A 40 -13.25 2.00 17.83
CA ALA A 40 -11.84 2.22 18.13
C ALA A 40 -11.02 0.92 17.99
N PRO A 41 -9.75 0.98 17.52
CA PRO A 41 -8.89 -0.18 17.43
C PRO A 41 -8.73 -0.90 18.78
N ASN A 42 -8.56 -2.22 18.72
CA ASN A 42 -8.32 -3.03 19.91
C ASN A 42 -6.97 -2.67 20.56
N LYS A 43 -6.84 -2.90 21.86
CA LYS A 43 -5.64 -2.61 22.69
C LYS A 43 -4.33 -3.27 22.21
N GLY A 44 -4.37 -4.21 21.27
CA GLY A 44 -3.17 -4.78 20.66
C GLY A 44 -2.49 -3.88 19.63
N TRP A 45 -3.18 -2.82 19.18
CA TRP A 45 -2.58 -1.71 18.44
C TRP A 45 -2.34 -0.54 19.40
N VAL A 46 -1.09 -0.10 19.49
CA VAL A 46 -0.65 0.97 20.42
C VAL A 46 0.17 2.00 19.68
N VAL A 47 0.44 3.12 20.33
CA VAL A 47 1.42 4.12 19.89
C VAL A 47 2.61 4.08 20.82
N GLU A 48 3.80 3.84 20.28
CA GLU A 48 5.06 3.81 21.03
C GLU A 48 6.14 4.54 20.23
N GLU A 49 6.82 5.49 20.84
CA GLU A 49 7.95 6.25 20.24
C GLU A 49 7.61 6.85 18.85
N GLY A 50 6.38 7.34 18.67
CA GLY A 50 5.92 7.90 17.41
C GLY A 50 5.59 6.86 16.32
N PHE A 51 5.61 5.58 16.65
CA PHE A 51 5.15 4.51 15.78
C PHE A 51 3.74 4.03 16.15
N LEU A 52 2.98 3.66 15.16
CA LEU A 52 1.80 2.81 15.27
C LEU A 52 2.26 1.37 15.28
N VAL A 53 2.02 0.64 16.37
CA VAL A 53 2.61 -0.68 16.60
C VAL A 53 1.53 -1.73 16.81
N ARG A 54 1.60 -2.83 16.08
CA ARG A 54 0.88 -4.05 16.42
C ARG A 54 1.71 -4.83 17.44
N LYS A 55 1.30 -4.79 18.69
CA LYS A 55 2.04 -5.37 19.83
C LYS A 55 1.50 -6.73 20.27
N ALA A 56 0.17 -6.91 20.17
CA ALA A 56 -0.52 -8.12 20.56
C ALA A 56 -1.68 -8.43 19.60
N LYS A 57 -2.31 -9.59 19.73
CA LYS A 57 -3.50 -9.96 18.94
C LYS A 57 -4.60 -8.90 19.06
N ALA A 58 -5.04 -8.36 17.94
CA ALA A 58 -5.92 -7.18 17.93
C ALA A 58 -6.95 -7.15 16.80
N GLY A 59 -6.75 -7.95 15.75
CA GLY A 59 -7.46 -7.81 14.47
C GLY A 59 -6.91 -6.65 13.63
N ASP A 60 -7.39 -6.58 12.40
CA ASP A 60 -6.99 -5.56 11.43
C ASP A 60 -7.53 -4.18 11.79
N ILE A 61 -6.83 -3.12 11.41
CA ILE A 61 -7.30 -1.74 11.53
C ILE A 61 -7.42 -1.06 10.18
N TYR A 62 -8.38 -0.16 10.07
CA TYR A 62 -8.82 0.46 8.83
C TYR A 62 -8.85 1.97 8.97
N THR A 63 -8.49 2.69 7.91
CA THR A 63 -8.71 4.15 7.87
C THR A 63 -10.22 4.47 7.96
N LYS A 64 -10.57 5.57 8.61
CA LYS A 64 -11.94 6.11 8.60
C LYS A 64 -12.36 6.55 7.19
N ARG A 65 -11.42 7.14 6.42
CA ARG A 65 -11.63 7.57 5.04
C ARG A 65 -11.40 6.43 4.06
N SER A 66 -12.08 6.52 2.92
CA SER A 66 -11.89 5.65 1.75
C SER A 66 -11.28 6.45 0.60
N PHE A 67 -10.43 5.79 -0.19
CA PHE A 67 -9.67 6.38 -1.29
C PHE A 67 -9.92 5.60 -2.59
N SER A 68 -9.91 6.30 -3.71
CA SER A 68 -10.01 5.72 -5.06
C SER A 68 -8.65 5.72 -5.75
N ASP A 69 -8.24 6.90 -6.19
CA ASP A 69 -6.96 7.15 -6.83
C ASP A 69 -6.05 7.88 -5.84
N PHE A 70 -4.90 7.29 -5.54
CA PHE A 70 -4.02 7.83 -4.51
C PHE A 70 -2.59 7.30 -4.64
N SER A 71 -1.67 8.05 -4.02
CA SER A 71 -0.34 7.62 -3.63
C SER A 71 -0.30 7.52 -2.10
N PHE A 72 0.01 6.35 -1.54
CA PHE A 72 0.15 6.12 -0.11
C PHE A 72 1.59 5.79 0.22
N SER A 73 2.26 6.67 0.94
CA SER A 73 3.62 6.48 1.43
C SER A 73 3.63 6.12 2.91
N PHE A 74 4.51 5.21 3.31
CA PHE A 74 4.65 4.77 4.69
C PHE A 74 6.04 4.20 4.96
N GLU A 75 6.47 4.28 6.22
CA GLU A 75 7.66 3.60 6.72
C GLU A 75 7.25 2.49 7.69
N TRP A 76 8.01 1.40 7.66
CA TRP A 76 7.71 0.23 8.46
C TRP A 76 8.95 -0.57 8.82
N LYS A 77 8.89 -1.28 9.94
CA LYS A 77 9.82 -2.35 10.31
C LYS A 77 9.05 -3.51 10.94
N ILE A 78 9.64 -4.69 10.94
CA ILE A 78 9.04 -5.91 11.49
C ILE A 78 10.01 -6.59 12.45
N ALA A 79 9.46 -7.37 13.40
CA ALA A 79 10.21 -8.37 14.14
C ALA A 79 10.52 -9.58 13.25
N ALA A 80 11.51 -10.38 13.64
CA ALA A 80 11.83 -11.64 12.97
C ALA A 80 10.61 -12.58 12.96
N GLY A 81 10.35 -13.20 11.81
CA GLY A 81 9.22 -14.11 11.58
C GLY A 81 7.87 -13.43 11.43
N CYS A 82 7.78 -12.11 11.46
CA CYS A 82 6.53 -11.38 11.32
C CYS A 82 5.90 -11.56 9.93
N ASN A 83 4.57 -11.62 9.93
CA ASN A 83 3.72 -11.52 8.73
C ASN A 83 2.70 -10.41 8.98
N SER A 84 2.60 -9.49 8.05
CA SER A 84 1.67 -8.36 8.04
C SER A 84 1.41 -7.93 6.60
N GLY A 85 0.73 -6.83 6.39
CA GLY A 85 0.47 -6.27 5.07
C GLY A 85 -0.32 -4.97 5.14
N VAL A 86 -0.30 -4.27 4.02
CA VAL A 86 -1.14 -3.10 3.81
C VAL A 86 -2.11 -3.42 2.68
N LYS A 87 -3.41 -3.56 3.02
CA LYS A 87 -4.45 -3.68 2.00
C LYS A 87 -5.00 -2.30 1.68
N TYR A 88 -5.36 -2.12 0.43
CA TYR A 88 -5.88 -0.86 -0.07
C TYR A 88 -7.09 -1.07 -0.98
N ARG A 89 -7.87 0.01 -1.20
CA ARG A 89 -9.18 -0.11 -1.85
C ARG A 89 -10.03 -1.22 -1.21
N VAL A 90 -9.93 -1.36 0.12
CA VAL A 90 -10.66 -2.39 0.86
C VAL A 90 -12.14 -2.07 0.87
N ALA A 91 -12.93 -2.93 0.25
CA ALA A 91 -14.37 -2.78 0.05
C ALA A 91 -15.06 -4.14 0.01
N ASP A 92 -16.37 -4.15 -0.08
CA ASP A 92 -17.14 -5.37 -0.33
C ASP A 92 -17.01 -5.76 -1.81
N TYR A 93 -16.41 -6.92 -2.06
CA TYR A 93 -16.33 -7.56 -3.37
C TYR A 93 -17.22 -8.80 -3.38
N SER A 94 -18.52 -8.59 -3.65
CA SER A 94 -19.53 -9.66 -3.71
C SER A 94 -19.61 -10.47 -2.41
N GLY A 95 -19.83 -9.78 -1.28
CA GLY A 95 -19.99 -10.37 0.05
C GLY A 95 -18.68 -10.66 0.80
N ALA A 96 -17.52 -10.30 0.24
CA ALA A 96 -16.24 -10.45 0.91
C ALA A 96 -15.52 -9.09 1.01
N ILE A 97 -15.16 -8.71 2.22
CA ILE A 97 -14.35 -7.50 2.48
C ILE A 97 -12.90 -7.81 2.14
N LEU A 98 -12.45 -7.31 1.01
CA LEU A 98 -11.14 -7.58 0.41
C LEU A 98 -10.51 -6.30 -0.15
N GLY A 99 -9.27 -6.40 -0.58
CA GLY A 99 -8.54 -5.40 -1.35
C GLY A 99 -7.20 -5.95 -1.80
N PRO A 100 -6.56 -5.36 -2.83
CA PRO A 100 -5.18 -5.65 -3.14
C PRO A 100 -4.30 -5.41 -1.92
N GLU A 101 -3.22 -6.17 -1.80
CA GLU A 101 -2.38 -6.17 -0.62
C GLU A 101 -0.92 -5.95 -1.00
N TYR A 102 -0.28 -4.96 -0.39
CA TYR A 102 1.17 -4.85 -0.31
C TYR A 102 1.64 -5.76 0.81
N GLN A 103 2.28 -6.87 0.49
CA GLN A 103 2.75 -7.83 1.49
C GLN A 103 3.93 -7.27 2.30
N ILE A 104 3.93 -7.53 3.60
CA ILE A 104 5.02 -7.24 4.54
C ILE A 104 5.35 -8.53 5.27
N LEU A 105 6.55 -9.08 5.04
CA LEU A 105 6.92 -10.39 5.50
C LEU A 105 8.42 -10.46 5.85
N ASP A 106 8.78 -11.35 6.75
CA ASP A 106 10.18 -11.81 6.87
C ASP A 106 10.44 -12.87 5.80
N ASP A 107 10.78 -12.43 4.59
CA ASP A 107 10.94 -13.33 3.42
C ASP A 107 11.94 -14.45 3.69
N GLU A 108 13.02 -14.17 4.44
CA GLU A 108 14.07 -15.15 4.79
C GLU A 108 13.53 -16.25 5.70
N LYS A 109 12.79 -15.87 6.75
CA LYS A 109 12.18 -16.82 7.68
C LYS A 109 11.16 -17.72 7.00
N TRP A 110 10.37 -17.16 6.06
CA TRP A 110 9.37 -17.90 5.30
C TRP A 110 9.95 -18.64 4.08
N LYS A 111 11.25 -18.48 3.82
CA LYS A 111 11.96 -19.14 2.71
C LYS A 111 11.33 -18.87 1.34
N TYR A 112 10.81 -17.67 1.14
CA TYR A 112 10.29 -17.24 -0.14
C TYR A 112 11.40 -16.63 -1.01
N SER A 113 11.40 -16.96 -2.31
CA SER A 113 12.19 -16.20 -3.26
C SER A 113 11.71 -14.74 -3.31
N PRO A 114 12.59 -13.76 -3.62
CA PRO A 114 12.20 -12.35 -3.61
C PRO A 114 10.99 -12.02 -4.49
N ASP A 115 10.81 -12.75 -5.60
CA ASP A 115 9.74 -12.60 -6.58
C ASP A 115 8.51 -13.50 -6.31
N HIS A 116 8.50 -14.24 -5.20
CA HIS A 116 7.35 -15.07 -4.84
C HIS A 116 6.08 -14.22 -4.63
N LEU A 117 4.91 -14.76 -4.99
CA LEU A 117 3.62 -14.05 -4.90
C LEU A 117 3.22 -13.66 -3.46
N GLY A 118 3.84 -14.26 -2.46
CA GLY A 118 3.64 -13.98 -1.04
C GLY A 118 4.80 -13.26 -0.38
N ALA A 119 5.86 -12.90 -1.12
CA ALA A 119 7.01 -12.19 -0.58
C ALA A 119 6.72 -10.70 -0.40
N THR A 120 7.52 -10.02 0.39
CA THR A 120 7.39 -8.57 0.66
C THR A 120 7.31 -7.74 -0.61
N ALA A 121 6.44 -6.74 -0.60
CA ALA A 121 6.14 -5.81 -1.69
C ALA A 121 5.46 -6.43 -2.92
N SER A 122 5.12 -7.74 -2.91
CA SER A 122 4.24 -8.32 -3.92
C SER A 122 2.84 -7.67 -3.87
N ILE A 123 2.13 -7.66 -5.01
CA ILE A 123 0.68 -7.59 -5.01
C ILE A 123 0.21 -9.01 -4.66
N TYR A 124 -0.03 -9.25 -3.39
CA TYR A 124 -0.18 -10.57 -2.79
C TYR A 124 -1.11 -11.50 -3.59
N ALA A 125 -0.63 -12.70 -3.88
CA ALA A 125 -1.29 -13.75 -4.66
C ALA A 125 -1.67 -13.34 -6.11
N ILE A 126 -1.18 -12.20 -6.60
CA ILE A 126 -1.39 -11.72 -7.98
C ILE A 126 -0.05 -11.60 -8.71
N LYS A 127 0.87 -10.76 -8.22
CA LYS A 127 2.15 -10.51 -8.88
C LYS A 127 3.26 -10.30 -7.87
N GLY A 128 4.34 -11.06 -8.01
CA GLY A 128 5.55 -10.90 -7.21
C GLY A 128 6.23 -9.56 -7.43
N ALA A 129 7.05 -9.18 -6.48
CA ALA A 129 7.94 -8.02 -6.64
C ALA A 129 9.18 -8.41 -7.46
N SER A 130 9.98 -7.41 -7.86
CA SER A 130 11.27 -7.61 -8.52
C SER A 130 12.19 -8.53 -7.69
N ALA A 131 12.90 -9.43 -8.35
CA ALA A 131 13.80 -10.37 -7.69
C ALA A 131 15.01 -9.67 -7.04
N ASP A 132 15.39 -8.50 -7.54
CA ASP A 132 16.51 -7.67 -7.07
C ASP A 132 16.09 -6.57 -6.07
N LYS A 133 14.84 -6.62 -5.57
CA LYS A 133 14.33 -5.64 -4.60
C LYS A 133 15.26 -5.50 -3.39
N LYS A 134 15.44 -4.26 -2.92
CA LYS A 134 16.33 -3.93 -1.80
C LYS A 134 15.58 -3.98 -0.46
N LEU A 135 15.17 -5.17 -0.03
CA LEU A 135 14.52 -5.36 1.28
C LEU A 135 15.56 -5.33 2.41
N LYS A 136 15.29 -4.54 3.45
CA LYS A 136 16.10 -4.52 4.66
C LYS A 136 15.63 -5.63 5.63
N LYS A 137 16.58 -6.22 6.36
CA LYS A 137 16.32 -7.28 7.36
C LYS A 137 15.37 -6.81 8.47
N PRO A 138 14.66 -7.75 9.16
CA PRO A 138 13.87 -7.43 10.34
C PRO A 138 14.61 -6.52 11.33
N GLY A 139 13.88 -5.63 11.99
CA GLY A 139 14.42 -4.59 12.87
C GLY A 139 14.81 -3.30 12.14
N ASN A 140 15.09 -3.33 10.85
CA ASN A 140 15.47 -2.15 10.07
C ASN A 140 14.27 -1.51 9.37
N LEU A 141 14.30 -0.18 9.30
CA LEU A 141 13.23 0.63 8.72
C LEU A 141 13.27 0.60 7.19
N ASN A 142 12.18 0.14 6.57
CA ASN A 142 11.92 0.23 5.15
C ASN A 142 10.99 1.42 4.86
N SER A 143 11.12 2.02 3.69
CA SER A 143 10.15 2.96 3.13
C SER A 143 9.38 2.30 1.98
N SER A 144 8.07 2.55 1.90
CA SER A 144 7.23 1.99 0.84
C SER A 144 6.26 3.02 0.31
N ARG A 145 5.83 2.79 -0.93
CA ARG A 145 4.77 3.56 -1.56
C ARG A 145 3.88 2.65 -2.39
N ILE A 146 2.59 2.83 -2.25
CA ILE A 146 1.55 2.22 -3.08
C ILE A 146 0.96 3.32 -3.96
N VAL A 147 0.91 3.11 -5.27
CA VAL A 147 0.16 3.98 -6.19
C VAL A 147 -0.99 3.17 -6.76
N ALA A 148 -2.22 3.65 -6.56
CA ALA A 148 -3.41 3.11 -7.16
C ALA A 148 -4.07 4.25 -7.94
N LYS A 149 -4.01 4.19 -9.29
CA LYS A 149 -4.57 5.22 -10.17
C LYS A 149 -5.35 4.57 -11.31
N GLY A 150 -6.65 4.80 -11.38
CA GLY A 150 -7.52 4.10 -12.30
C GLY A 150 -7.35 2.58 -12.16
N ARG A 151 -6.86 1.95 -13.20
CA ARG A 151 -6.58 0.50 -13.26
C ARG A 151 -5.15 0.13 -12.91
N THR A 152 -4.23 1.08 -12.77
CA THR A 152 -2.82 0.81 -12.50
C THR A 152 -2.57 0.69 -11.02
N LEU A 153 -1.89 -0.39 -10.61
CA LEU A 153 -1.39 -0.62 -9.27
C LEU A 153 0.13 -0.71 -9.31
N GLN A 154 0.81 0.05 -8.45
CA GLN A 154 2.27 0.02 -8.32
C GLN A 154 2.66 -0.13 -6.86
N HIS A 155 3.70 -0.93 -6.60
CA HIS A 155 4.37 -0.97 -5.31
C HIS A 155 5.83 -0.53 -5.44
N TRP A 156 6.25 0.26 -4.48
CA TRP A 156 7.61 0.80 -4.37
C TRP A 156 8.20 0.39 -3.03
N LEU A 157 9.46 0.04 -3.02
CA LEU A 157 10.21 -0.33 -1.82
C LEU A 157 11.57 0.38 -1.84
N ASN A 158 11.89 1.11 -0.77
CA ASN A 158 13.16 1.82 -0.57
C ASN A 158 13.57 2.68 -1.78
N GLY A 159 12.59 3.40 -2.39
CA GLY A 159 12.79 4.31 -3.51
C GLY A 159 12.66 3.68 -4.90
N GLU A 160 12.60 2.36 -5.00
CA GLU A 160 12.51 1.65 -6.29
C GLU A 160 11.10 1.10 -6.54
N LYS A 161 10.59 1.22 -7.78
CA LYS A 161 9.35 0.56 -8.20
C LYS A 161 9.63 -0.93 -8.39
N VAL A 162 9.04 -1.77 -7.55
CA VAL A 162 9.33 -3.21 -7.51
C VAL A 162 8.23 -4.08 -8.13
N THR A 163 7.02 -3.55 -8.31
CA THR A 163 5.97 -4.23 -9.07
C THR A 163 4.96 -3.24 -9.62
N GLU A 164 4.37 -3.59 -10.75
CA GLU A 164 3.30 -2.83 -11.40
C GLU A 164 2.39 -3.77 -12.18
N ILE A 165 1.09 -3.52 -12.15
CA ILE A 165 0.13 -4.24 -12.99
C ILE A 165 -1.04 -3.33 -13.36
N GLU A 166 -1.59 -3.53 -14.56
CA GLU A 166 -2.84 -2.90 -15.00
C GLU A 166 -3.98 -3.90 -14.90
N ILE A 167 -4.99 -3.58 -14.06
CA ILE A 167 -6.20 -4.39 -13.90
C ILE A 167 -6.97 -4.46 -15.23
N GLY A 168 -7.23 -5.69 -15.69
CA GLY A 168 -7.89 -5.94 -16.98
C GLY A 168 -6.94 -6.17 -18.15
N SER A 169 -5.63 -5.95 -18.01
CA SER A 169 -4.64 -6.34 -19.00
C SER A 169 -4.58 -7.87 -19.17
N ASN A 170 -3.95 -8.36 -20.23
CA ASN A 170 -3.78 -9.80 -20.43
C ASN A 170 -2.95 -10.46 -19.32
N ASP A 171 -1.91 -9.78 -18.80
CA ASP A 171 -1.13 -10.24 -17.64
C ASP A 171 -2.01 -10.35 -16.39
N TRP A 172 -2.81 -9.30 -16.11
CA TRP A 172 -3.78 -9.35 -15.02
C TRP A 172 -4.77 -10.51 -15.16
N LYS A 173 -5.44 -10.64 -16.30
CA LYS A 173 -6.44 -11.69 -16.53
C LYS A 173 -5.89 -13.08 -16.25
N LYS A 174 -4.69 -13.39 -16.77
CA LYS A 174 -4.00 -14.67 -16.53
C LYS A 174 -3.74 -14.90 -15.05
N ARG A 175 -3.16 -13.93 -14.34
CA ARG A 175 -2.81 -14.01 -12.92
C ARG A 175 -4.04 -14.07 -12.03
N HIS A 176 -5.02 -13.21 -12.29
CA HIS A 176 -6.27 -13.15 -11.53
C HIS A 176 -7.05 -14.47 -11.64
N ALA A 177 -7.15 -15.08 -12.83
CA ALA A 177 -7.80 -16.36 -13.06
C ALA A 177 -7.16 -17.51 -12.27
N SER A 178 -5.86 -17.46 -12.02
CA SER A 178 -5.11 -18.45 -11.22
C SER A 178 -5.09 -18.13 -9.73
N SER A 179 -5.59 -16.96 -9.31
CA SER A 179 -5.52 -16.50 -7.92
C SER A 179 -6.73 -16.94 -7.10
N LYS A 180 -6.61 -16.81 -5.77
CA LYS A 180 -7.75 -16.97 -4.84
C LYS A 180 -8.86 -15.93 -5.05
N PHE A 181 -8.60 -14.87 -5.81
CA PHE A 181 -9.54 -13.77 -6.11
C PHE A 181 -10.32 -13.98 -7.41
N LYS A 182 -10.11 -15.07 -8.14
CA LYS A 182 -10.69 -15.34 -9.48
C LYS A 182 -12.20 -15.13 -9.61
N LYS A 183 -12.95 -15.29 -8.50
CA LYS A 183 -14.41 -15.08 -8.47
C LYS A 183 -14.82 -13.60 -8.27
N ARG A 184 -13.85 -12.67 -8.14
CA ARG A 184 -14.07 -11.25 -7.88
C ARG A 184 -13.64 -10.42 -9.09
N THR A 185 -14.53 -10.25 -10.05
CA THR A 185 -14.22 -9.63 -11.36
C THR A 185 -13.85 -8.15 -11.28
N ASP A 186 -14.32 -7.47 -10.23
CA ASP A 186 -14.06 -6.05 -9.91
C ASP A 186 -12.95 -5.84 -8.86
N PHE A 187 -12.19 -6.90 -8.54
CA PHE A 187 -11.13 -6.86 -7.51
C PHE A 187 -10.12 -5.74 -7.77
N GLY A 188 -9.95 -4.87 -6.78
CA GLY A 188 -9.01 -3.75 -6.82
C GLY A 188 -9.53 -2.49 -7.51
N LEU A 189 -10.77 -2.46 -8.02
CA LEU A 189 -11.33 -1.29 -8.73
C LEU A 189 -12.20 -0.38 -7.88
N LYS A 190 -12.65 -0.83 -6.70
CA LYS A 190 -13.56 -0.04 -5.86
C LYS A 190 -12.82 1.01 -5.03
N LYS A 191 -13.45 2.16 -4.81
CA LYS A 191 -13.08 3.06 -3.73
C LYS A 191 -13.19 2.32 -2.41
N GLY A 192 -12.17 2.41 -1.55
CA GLY A 192 -12.16 1.67 -0.30
C GLY A 192 -11.14 2.18 0.70
N ARG A 193 -11.17 1.57 1.87
CA ARG A 193 -10.28 1.93 2.99
C ARG A 193 -8.88 1.37 2.78
N ILE A 194 -7.90 1.99 3.46
CA ILE A 194 -6.59 1.38 3.68
C ILE A 194 -6.65 0.60 4.98
N MET A 195 -6.03 -0.58 5.02
CA MET A 195 -6.04 -1.50 6.15
C MET A 195 -4.63 -1.92 6.50
N LEU A 196 -4.28 -1.87 7.77
CA LEU A 196 -3.07 -2.49 8.30
C LEU A 196 -3.43 -3.87 8.87
N GLN A 197 -2.76 -4.91 8.37
CA GLN A 197 -3.09 -6.30 8.69
C GLN A 197 -2.45 -6.75 10.00
N GLU A 198 -3.24 -7.44 10.80
CA GLU A 198 -2.81 -8.23 11.93
C GLU A 198 -2.73 -9.71 11.53
N HIS A 199 -1.53 -10.27 11.36
CA HIS A 199 -1.35 -11.67 10.97
C HIS A 199 -0.24 -12.39 11.75
N GLY A 200 0.28 -11.79 12.80
CA GLY A 200 1.29 -12.37 13.69
C GLY A 200 2.65 -11.65 13.64
N GLY A 201 3.31 -11.62 14.80
CA GLY A 201 4.54 -10.87 15.00
C GLY A 201 4.30 -9.37 15.20
N GLN A 202 5.34 -8.66 15.62
CA GLN A 202 5.28 -7.21 15.78
C GLN A 202 5.62 -6.50 14.48
N VAL A 203 4.84 -5.48 14.15
CA VAL A 203 5.10 -4.55 13.04
C VAL A 203 4.91 -3.12 13.54
N TRP A 204 5.76 -2.23 13.08
CA TRP A 204 5.79 -0.80 13.40
C TRP A 204 5.57 -0.01 12.12
N PHE A 205 4.69 0.97 12.16
CA PHE A 205 4.42 1.89 11.06
C PHE A 205 4.58 3.34 11.52
N ARG A 206 5.07 4.21 10.64
CA ARG A 206 5.07 5.67 10.81
C ARG A 206 5.04 6.37 9.45
N ASN A 207 4.90 7.69 9.47
CA ASN A 207 4.88 8.53 8.24
C ASN A 207 3.84 8.04 7.22
N LEU A 208 2.64 7.70 7.73
CA LEU A 208 1.52 7.19 6.94
C LEU A 208 0.83 8.37 6.25
N VAL A 209 1.13 8.62 4.98
CA VAL A 209 0.67 9.80 4.22
C VAL A 209 0.01 9.38 2.92
N VAL A 210 -1.21 9.84 2.69
CA VAL A 210 -1.94 9.70 1.42
C VAL A 210 -1.93 11.03 0.68
N GLU A 211 -1.74 10.97 -0.63
CA GLU A 211 -1.97 12.04 -1.60
C GLU A 211 -3.00 11.53 -2.61
N GLU A 212 -4.16 12.21 -2.72
CA GLU A 212 -5.18 11.86 -3.72
C GLU A 212 -4.72 12.33 -5.11
N LEU A 213 -4.98 11.51 -6.18
CA LEU A 213 -4.43 11.70 -7.53
C LEU A 213 -5.51 12.06 -8.55
#